data_edd5253ccbe16762f6e8e5b221fe7e61
#
_entry.id   edd5253ccbe16762f6e8e5b221fe7e61
#
_cell.length_a   1.000
_cell.length_b   1.000
_cell.length_c   1.000
_cell.angle_alpha   90.00
_cell.angle_beta   90.00
_cell.angle_gamma   90.00
#
_symmetry.space_group_name_H-M   'P 1'
#
loop_
_entity.id
_entity.type
_entity.pdbx_description
1 polymer ?
#
loop_
_entity_poly.entity_id
_entity_poly.type
_entity_poly.pdbx_seq_one_letter_code
_entity_poly.pdbx_strand_id
1 'polypeptide(L)'
;MPVWINCYAMKTENILPDLTTPRVMAIVNVTPDSFFAGSRTPDAEAIERRVREAADAGCDLFDVGGYSSRPGAAEVTPEEEWRRVEAGVAAVRRIAPALPVSVDTFRAEVARRVLETFGPVIVNDISAGELDPAIVDVVAEYDVPYIAMHMRGTPATMQGMTSYRDVVEDTKKSL
;
A
#
# COMPACT_ATOMS: atom_id res chain seq x y z
N MET A 1 15.62 16.23 13.36
CA MET A 1 15.16 14.84 13.57
C MET A 1 14.02 14.63 12.61
N PRO A 2 13.98 13.55 11.85
CA PRO A 2 12.87 13.34 10.91
C PRO A 2 11.54 13.26 11.68
N VAL A 3 10.52 13.92 11.16
CA VAL A 3 9.19 14.03 11.77
C VAL A 3 8.55 12.67 12.06
N TRP A 4 8.90 11.64 11.29
CA TRP A 4 8.36 10.30 11.43
C TRP A 4 8.87 9.50 12.65
N ILE A 5 9.91 9.98 13.36
CA ILE A 5 10.35 9.35 14.63
C ILE A 5 9.38 9.69 15.79
N ASN A 6 8.66 10.82 15.71
CA ASN A 6 7.69 11.21 16.74
C ASN A 6 6.30 10.56 16.56
N CYS A 7 5.96 10.07 15.37
CA CYS A 7 4.72 9.33 15.13
C CYS A 7 4.68 7.96 15.83
N TYR A 8 5.82 7.48 16.27
CA TYR A 8 5.97 6.16 16.91
C TYR A 8 5.37 6.07 18.32
N ALA A 9 5.04 7.18 18.94
CA ALA A 9 4.90 7.14 20.40
C ALA A 9 3.49 6.89 20.95
N MET A 10 2.41 6.94 20.19
CA MET A 10 1.09 6.94 20.83
C MET A 10 -0.05 6.12 20.22
N LYS A 11 0.02 5.66 18.95
CA LYS A 11 -1.07 4.87 18.34
C LYS A 11 -0.60 3.72 17.44
N THR A 12 0.67 3.65 17.15
CA THR A 12 1.26 2.70 16.20
C THR A 12 1.78 1.41 16.82
N GLU A 13 1.76 1.28 18.15
CA GLU A 13 2.36 0.13 18.86
C GLU A 13 1.78 -1.24 18.41
N ASN A 14 0.62 -1.25 17.75
CA ASN A 14 -0.03 -2.47 17.28
C ASN A 14 -0.13 -2.59 15.74
N ILE A 15 0.37 -1.60 14.96
CA ILE A 15 0.20 -1.61 13.50
C ILE A 15 1.45 -2.14 12.80
N LEU A 16 2.64 -1.76 13.27
CA LEU A 16 3.89 -2.29 12.73
C LEU A 16 4.33 -3.50 13.54
N PRO A 17 4.65 -4.63 12.88
CA PRO A 17 5.29 -5.74 13.55
C PRO A 17 6.71 -5.34 14.00
N ASP A 18 7.27 -6.07 14.96
CA ASP A 18 8.67 -5.92 15.32
C ASP A 18 9.56 -6.23 14.10
N LEU A 19 10.28 -5.21 13.62
CA LEU A 19 11.16 -5.29 12.45
C LEU A 19 12.62 -5.68 12.81
N THR A 20 12.91 -6.06 14.05
CA THR A 20 14.22 -6.59 14.42
C THR A 20 14.51 -7.95 13.79
N THR A 21 13.45 -8.65 13.38
CA THR A 21 13.52 -9.88 12.57
C THR A 21 12.81 -9.67 11.21
N PRO A 22 13.26 -10.36 10.15
CA PRO A 22 12.58 -10.30 8.85
C PRO A 22 11.11 -10.67 8.98
N ARG A 23 10.25 -9.89 8.31
CA ARG A 23 8.81 -10.10 8.27
C ARG A 23 8.35 -10.32 6.84
N VAL A 24 7.33 -11.14 6.66
CA VAL A 24 6.76 -11.46 5.36
C VAL A 24 5.49 -10.67 5.14
N MET A 25 5.52 -9.73 4.21
CA MET A 25 4.35 -8.95 3.78
C MET A 25 3.74 -9.62 2.55
N ALA A 26 2.52 -10.14 2.71
CA ALA A 26 1.81 -10.82 1.64
C ALA A 26 1.02 -9.84 0.78
N ILE A 27 1.29 -9.87 -0.53
CA ILE A 27 0.63 -8.98 -1.49
C ILE A 27 -0.74 -9.53 -1.89
N VAL A 28 -1.75 -8.65 -1.82
CA VAL A 28 -3.12 -8.88 -2.29
C VAL A 28 -3.50 -7.81 -3.31
N ASN A 29 -3.14 -8.05 -4.58
CA ASN A 29 -3.50 -7.16 -5.68
C ASN A 29 -4.96 -7.38 -6.09
N VAL A 30 -5.82 -6.42 -5.80
CA VAL A 30 -7.24 -6.45 -6.18
C VAL A 30 -7.42 -5.77 -7.55
N THR A 31 -6.78 -6.34 -8.58
CA THR A 31 -6.87 -5.86 -9.95
C THR A 31 -7.51 -6.93 -10.84
N PRO A 32 -8.22 -6.55 -11.93
CA PRO A 32 -8.86 -7.52 -12.83
C PRO A 32 -7.90 -8.58 -13.36
N ASP A 33 -6.66 -8.18 -13.65
CA ASP A 33 -5.63 -9.08 -14.18
C ASP A 33 -5.11 -10.09 -13.14
N SER A 34 -5.31 -9.81 -11.85
CA SER A 34 -4.83 -10.69 -10.77
C SER A 34 -5.82 -11.79 -10.42
N PHE A 35 -7.11 -11.61 -10.70
CA PHE A 35 -8.14 -12.54 -10.26
C PHE A 35 -9.02 -13.11 -11.39
N PHE A 36 -9.23 -12.41 -12.54
CA PHE A 36 -9.86 -13.02 -13.74
C PHE A 36 -9.96 -12.00 -14.90
N ALA A 37 -9.53 -12.39 -16.10
CA ALA A 37 -9.80 -11.65 -17.34
C ALA A 37 -11.28 -11.80 -17.69
N GLY A 38 -12.11 -10.78 -17.38
CA GLY A 38 -13.52 -10.74 -17.77
C GLY A 38 -14.52 -10.25 -16.72
N SER A 39 -14.15 -10.16 -15.45
CA SER A 39 -15.02 -9.61 -14.41
C SER A 39 -14.70 -8.14 -14.14
N ARG A 40 -15.73 -7.28 -14.23
CA ARG A 40 -15.62 -5.86 -13.83
C ARG A 40 -15.69 -5.64 -12.31
N THR A 41 -15.98 -6.69 -11.57
CA THR A 41 -16.02 -6.69 -10.10
C THR A 41 -14.93 -7.61 -9.56
N PRO A 42 -14.23 -7.19 -8.48
CA PRO A 42 -13.30 -8.10 -7.80
C PRO A 42 -14.07 -9.38 -7.42
N ASP A 43 -13.52 -10.53 -7.77
CA ASP A 43 -14.06 -11.81 -7.31
C ASP A 43 -13.76 -11.94 -5.80
N ALA A 44 -14.78 -11.70 -4.99
CA ALA A 44 -14.67 -11.72 -3.53
C ALA A 44 -14.14 -13.06 -3.02
N GLU A 45 -14.53 -14.17 -3.65
CA GLU A 45 -14.06 -15.52 -3.27
C GLU A 45 -12.57 -15.69 -3.58
N ALA A 46 -12.10 -15.15 -4.69
CA ALA A 46 -10.69 -15.22 -5.05
C ALA A 46 -9.81 -14.36 -4.12
N ILE A 47 -10.29 -13.16 -3.73
CA ILE A 47 -9.63 -12.33 -2.73
C ILE A 47 -9.55 -13.07 -1.39
N GLU A 48 -10.66 -13.62 -0.91
CA GLU A 48 -10.70 -14.37 0.34
C GLU A 48 -9.78 -15.58 0.32
N ARG A 49 -9.79 -16.34 -0.76
CA ARG A 49 -8.89 -17.49 -0.94
C ARG A 49 -7.43 -17.06 -0.83
N ARG A 50 -7.05 -16.00 -1.54
CA ARG A 50 -5.68 -15.45 -1.49
C ARG A 50 -5.28 -15.03 -0.08
N VAL A 51 -6.18 -14.36 0.65
CA VAL A 51 -5.93 -13.95 2.03
C VAL A 51 -5.76 -15.17 2.94
N ARG A 52 -6.62 -16.21 2.83
CA ARG A 52 -6.50 -17.44 3.61
C ARG A 52 -5.17 -18.15 3.33
N GLU A 53 -4.84 -18.35 2.05
CA GLU A 53 -3.59 -19.01 1.65
C GLU A 53 -2.36 -18.31 2.23
N ALA A 54 -2.33 -16.97 2.22
CA ALA A 54 -1.22 -16.22 2.78
C ALA A 54 -1.17 -16.27 4.31
N ALA A 55 -2.31 -16.19 4.97
CA ALA A 55 -2.40 -16.33 6.43
C ALA A 55 -1.96 -17.72 6.90
N ASP A 56 -2.43 -18.78 6.22
CA ASP A 56 -2.07 -20.17 6.51
C ASP A 56 -0.58 -20.46 6.23
N ALA A 57 0.01 -19.74 5.25
CA ALA A 57 1.45 -19.79 4.97
C ALA A 57 2.30 -19.01 6.00
N GLY A 58 1.68 -18.29 6.94
CA GLY A 58 2.37 -17.62 8.04
C GLY A 58 2.93 -16.24 7.68
N CYS A 59 2.24 -15.47 6.84
CA CYS A 59 2.62 -14.06 6.63
C CYS A 59 2.45 -13.25 7.92
N ASP A 60 3.25 -12.19 8.05
CA ASP A 60 3.22 -11.29 9.21
C ASP A 60 2.28 -10.10 9.04
N LEU A 61 2.04 -9.67 7.79
CA LEU A 61 1.15 -8.58 7.43
C LEU A 61 0.71 -8.70 5.97
N PHE A 62 -0.33 -7.94 5.61
CA PHE A 62 -0.83 -7.87 4.24
C PHE A 62 -0.56 -6.51 3.61
N ASP A 63 -0.34 -6.49 2.29
CA ASP A 63 -0.29 -5.27 1.47
C ASP A 63 -1.37 -5.36 0.39
N VAL A 64 -2.36 -4.46 0.48
CA VAL A 64 -3.56 -4.47 -0.38
C VAL A 64 -3.45 -3.34 -1.39
N GLY A 65 -3.42 -3.69 -2.69
CA GLY A 65 -3.37 -2.73 -3.78
C GLY A 65 -4.55 -2.84 -4.74
N GLY A 66 -5.14 -1.69 -5.11
CA GLY A 66 -6.23 -1.57 -6.09
C GLY A 66 -5.79 -1.04 -7.46
N TYR A 67 -4.57 -0.54 -7.55
CA TYR A 67 -3.96 0.03 -8.74
C TYR A 67 -2.81 -0.86 -9.22
N SER A 68 -2.64 -1.00 -10.53
CA SER A 68 -1.50 -1.74 -11.10
C SER A 68 -0.45 -0.76 -11.62
N SER A 69 0.73 -0.81 -11.04
CA SER A 69 1.89 -0.03 -11.50
C SER A 69 2.63 -0.68 -12.68
N ARG A 70 2.12 -1.79 -13.23
CA ARG A 70 2.74 -2.46 -14.38
C ARG A 70 2.68 -1.57 -15.62
N PRO A 71 3.76 -1.53 -16.44
CA PRO A 71 3.72 -0.84 -17.73
C PRO A 71 2.56 -1.31 -18.59
N GLY A 72 1.75 -0.38 -19.11
CA GLY A 72 0.59 -0.68 -19.94
C GLY A 72 -0.69 -1.08 -19.19
N ALA A 73 -0.71 -1.07 -17.87
CA ALA A 73 -1.93 -1.23 -17.10
C ALA A 73 -2.90 -0.08 -17.40
N ALA A 74 -4.20 -0.40 -17.46
CA ALA A 74 -5.24 0.61 -17.64
C ALA A 74 -5.25 1.58 -16.46
N GLU A 75 -5.45 2.85 -16.75
CA GLU A 75 -5.61 3.87 -15.72
C GLU A 75 -6.88 3.61 -14.92
N VAL A 76 -6.77 3.72 -13.60
CA VAL A 76 -7.85 3.45 -12.65
C VAL A 76 -8.26 4.75 -11.99
N THR A 77 -9.56 5.03 -11.96
CA THR A 77 -10.09 6.20 -11.25
C THR A 77 -9.94 6.03 -9.73
N PRO A 78 -9.85 7.11 -8.94
CA PRO A 78 -9.79 7.02 -7.47
C PRO A 78 -10.97 6.22 -6.89
N GLU A 79 -12.17 6.38 -7.44
CA GLU A 79 -13.36 5.64 -6.98
C GLU A 79 -13.28 4.14 -7.26
N GLU A 80 -12.74 3.74 -8.40
CA GLU A 80 -12.55 2.33 -8.71
C GLU A 80 -11.42 1.72 -7.88
N GLU A 81 -10.32 2.46 -7.64
CA GLU A 81 -9.26 2.03 -6.74
C GLU A 81 -9.79 1.84 -5.32
N TRP A 82 -10.56 2.81 -4.82
CA TRP A 82 -11.21 2.70 -3.52
C TRP A 82 -12.04 1.43 -3.39
N ARG A 83 -12.94 1.16 -4.35
CA ARG A 83 -13.80 -0.05 -4.32
C ARG A 83 -12.99 -1.34 -4.22
N ARG A 84 -11.87 -1.40 -4.94
CA ARG A 84 -10.97 -2.55 -4.91
C ARG A 84 -10.26 -2.69 -3.57
N VAL A 85 -9.66 -1.61 -3.10
CA VAL A 85 -8.97 -1.57 -1.80
C VAL A 85 -9.95 -1.90 -0.66
N GLU A 86 -11.14 -1.30 -0.66
CA GLU A 86 -12.19 -1.59 0.32
C GLU A 86 -12.50 -3.10 0.40
N ALA A 87 -12.71 -3.75 -0.75
CA ALA A 87 -12.98 -5.19 -0.79
C ALA A 87 -11.80 -6.03 -0.24
N GLY A 88 -10.58 -5.65 -0.59
CA GLY A 88 -9.36 -6.33 -0.12
C GLY A 88 -9.16 -6.18 1.38
N VAL A 89 -9.22 -4.96 1.90
CA VAL A 89 -9.05 -4.66 3.33
C VAL A 89 -10.16 -5.32 4.16
N ALA A 90 -11.42 -5.27 3.69
CA ALA A 90 -12.52 -5.95 4.36
C ALA A 90 -12.32 -7.46 4.44
N ALA A 91 -11.77 -8.08 3.39
CA ALA A 91 -11.45 -9.51 3.40
C ALA A 91 -10.35 -9.84 4.41
N VAL A 92 -9.27 -9.06 4.46
CA VAL A 92 -8.19 -9.24 5.45
C VAL A 92 -8.73 -9.09 6.87
N ARG A 93 -9.47 -8.01 7.16
CA ARG A 93 -10.05 -7.75 8.49
C ARG A 93 -10.98 -8.86 8.96
N ARG A 94 -11.69 -9.53 8.04
CA ARG A 94 -12.58 -10.66 8.38
C ARG A 94 -11.82 -11.97 8.60
N ILE A 95 -10.79 -12.26 7.80
CA ILE A 95 -10.11 -13.55 7.79
C ILE A 95 -8.94 -13.58 8.77
N ALA A 96 -8.16 -12.49 8.81
CA ALA A 96 -6.94 -12.36 9.61
C ALA A 96 -6.95 -11.06 10.43
N PRO A 97 -7.94 -10.84 11.33
CA PRO A 97 -8.16 -9.56 12.02
C PRO A 97 -6.99 -9.13 12.92
N ALA A 98 -6.14 -10.05 13.32
CA ALA A 98 -4.96 -9.78 14.15
C ALA A 98 -3.74 -9.33 13.36
N LEU A 99 -3.72 -9.51 12.02
CA LEU A 99 -2.57 -9.14 11.21
C LEU A 99 -2.69 -7.68 10.73
N PRO A 100 -1.57 -6.93 10.74
CA PRO A 100 -1.52 -5.59 10.20
C PRO A 100 -1.85 -5.55 8.71
N VAL A 101 -2.42 -4.41 8.28
CA VAL A 101 -2.72 -4.15 6.88
C VAL A 101 -1.93 -2.94 6.43
N SER A 102 -1.26 -3.08 5.30
CA SER A 102 -0.70 -2.03 4.48
C SER A 102 -1.61 -1.80 3.28
N VAL A 103 -1.72 -0.57 2.82
CA VAL A 103 -2.48 -0.20 1.62
C VAL A 103 -1.55 0.44 0.63
N ASP A 104 -1.39 -0.22 -0.53
CA ASP A 104 -0.59 0.28 -1.66
C ASP A 104 -1.42 1.29 -2.46
N THR A 105 -1.17 2.56 -2.21
CA THR A 105 -1.78 3.69 -2.91
C THR A 105 -0.89 4.92 -2.83
N PHE A 106 -0.85 5.70 -3.91
CA PHE A 106 -0.22 7.02 -3.95
C PHE A 106 -1.25 8.16 -3.82
N ARG A 107 -2.54 7.85 -3.66
CA ARG A 107 -3.62 8.83 -3.63
C ARG A 107 -4.06 9.14 -2.20
N ALA A 108 -3.97 10.41 -1.82
CA ALA A 108 -4.40 10.91 -0.53
C ALA A 108 -5.88 10.60 -0.23
N GLU A 109 -6.76 10.74 -1.24
CA GLU A 109 -8.18 10.47 -1.10
C GLU A 109 -8.44 9.00 -0.76
N VAL A 110 -7.77 8.05 -1.43
CA VAL A 110 -7.93 6.61 -1.15
C VAL A 110 -7.41 6.27 0.23
N ALA A 111 -6.22 6.77 0.59
CA ALA A 111 -5.62 6.57 1.91
C ALA A 111 -6.56 7.09 3.02
N ARG A 112 -7.11 8.31 2.88
CA ARG A 112 -8.05 8.90 3.83
C ARG A 112 -9.30 8.04 4.00
N ARG A 113 -9.93 7.63 2.91
CA ARG A 113 -11.15 6.78 2.96
C ARG A 113 -10.89 5.44 3.66
N VAL A 114 -9.74 4.83 3.44
CA VAL A 114 -9.35 3.59 4.16
C VAL A 114 -9.23 3.84 5.65
N LEU A 115 -8.52 4.89 6.05
CA LEU A 115 -8.32 5.24 7.45
C LEU A 115 -9.63 5.58 8.17
N GLU A 116 -10.53 6.29 7.51
CA GLU A 116 -11.86 6.61 8.03
C GLU A 116 -12.76 5.37 8.17
N THR A 117 -12.65 4.40 7.24
CA THR A 117 -13.54 3.24 7.19
C THR A 117 -13.04 2.09 8.08
N PHE A 118 -11.75 1.80 8.07
CA PHE A 118 -11.17 0.61 8.68
C PHE A 118 -10.27 0.90 9.89
N GLY A 119 -10.07 2.18 10.22
CA GLY A 119 -9.12 2.60 11.23
C GLY A 119 -7.66 2.51 10.74
N PRO A 120 -6.69 2.52 11.65
CA PRO A 120 -5.29 2.62 11.31
C PRO A 120 -4.78 1.49 10.41
N VAL A 121 -4.08 1.88 9.34
CA VAL A 121 -3.34 0.99 8.42
C VAL A 121 -1.96 1.58 8.15
N ILE A 122 -1.04 0.79 7.60
CA ILE A 122 0.21 1.28 7.02
C ILE A 122 -0.14 1.85 5.63
N VAL A 123 0.37 3.02 5.27
CA VAL A 123 0.26 3.55 3.91
C VAL A 123 1.55 3.25 3.17
N ASN A 124 1.44 2.52 2.05
CA ASN A 124 2.56 2.16 1.18
C ASN A 124 2.43 2.95 -0.13
N ASP A 125 3.35 3.90 -0.35
CA ASP A 125 3.32 4.80 -1.50
C ASP A 125 4.54 4.61 -2.40
N ILE A 126 4.28 4.12 -3.61
CA ILE A 126 5.29 3.91 -4.66
C ILE A 126 6.01 5.19 -5.08
N SER A 127 5.47 6.37 -4.77
CA SER A 127 5.99 7.66 -5.23
C SER A 127 6.57 8.54 -4.14
N ALA A 128 6.49 8.13 -2.88
CA ALA A 128 6.91 8.94 -1.73
C ALA A 128 6.30 10.36 -1.73
N GLY A 129 5.03 10.49 -2.13
CA GLY A 129 4.31 11.76 -2.21
C GLY A 129 4.52 12.54 -3.51
N GLU A 130 5.34 12.09 -4.46
CA GLU A 130 5.57 12.83 -5.70
C GLU A 130 4.33 12.88 -6.63
N LEU A 131 3.50 11.82 -6.64
CA LEU A 131 2.30 11.76 -7.47
C LEU A 131 1.10 12.48 -6.85
N ASP A 132 1.00 12.48 -5.52
CA ASP A 132 -0.02 13.20 -4.75
C ASP A 132 0.56 13.66 -3.42
N PRO A 133 1.11 14.89 -3.35
CA PRO A 133 1.75 15.41 -2.13
C PRO A 133 0.82 15.47 -0.90
N ALA A 134 -0.50 15.53 -1.10
CA ALA A 134 -1.47 15.54 -0.01
C ALA A 134 -1.49 14.23 0.80
N ILE A 135 -0.91 13.13 0.28
CA ILE A 135 -0.85 11.86 1.01
C ILE A 135 0.00 11.97 2.28
N VAL A 136 1.05 12.80 2.25
CA VAL A 136 1.92 13.04 3.41
C VAL A 136 1.14 13.74 4.53
N ASP A 137 0.27 14.70 4.18
CA ASP A 137 -0.59 15.38 5.15
C ASP A 137 -1.60 14.39 5.78
N VAL A 138 -2.17 13.49 4.97
CA VAL A 138 -3.08 12.44 5.47
C VAL A 138 -2.36 11.51 6.45
N VAL A 139 -1.20 11.03 6.09
CA VAL A 139 -0.39 10.15 6.96
C VAL A 139 -0.05 10.83 8.28
N ALA A 140 0.33 12.12 8.23
CA ALA A 140 0.64 12.89 9.42
C ALA A 140 -0.60 13.16 10.29
N GLU A 141 -1.76 13.47 9.68
CA GLU A 141 -3.03 13.71 10.38
C GLU A 141 -3.50 12.48 11.17
N TYR A 142 -3.39 11.29 10.56
CA TYR A 142 -3.84 10.04 11.17
C TYR A 142 -2.77 9.34 12.02
N ASP A 143 -1.55 9.88 12.04
CA ASP A 143 -0.42 9.35 12.82
C ASP A 143 -0.17 7.86 12.52
N VAL A 144 -0.07 7.49 11.24
CA VAL A 144 0.10 6.11 10.79
C VAL A 144 1.46 5.89 10.12
N PRO A 145 1.97 4.64 10.10
CA PRO A 145 3.22 4.31 9.42
C PRO A 145 3.13 4.56 7.91
N TYR A 146 4.21 5.05 7.35
CA TYR A 146 4.36 5.36 5.94
C TYR A 146 5.56 4.66 5.32
N ILE A 147 5.33 3.89 4.27
CA ILE A 147 6.37 3.27 3.45
C ILE A 147 6.52 4.15 2.20
N ALA A 148 7.65 4.85 2.11
CA ALA A 148 7.97 5.73 1.01
C ALA A 148 8.95 5.03 0.07
N MET A 149 8.53 4.77 -1.18
CA MET A 149 9.40 4.20 -2.20
C MET A 149 10.01 5.29 -3.08
N HIS A 150 11.32 5.24 -3.28
CA HIS A 150 11.97 6.08 -4.30
C HIS A 150 11.55 5.64 -5.70
N MET A 151 10.97 6.55 -6.48
CA MET A 151 10.63 6.36 -7.88
C MET A 151 11.10 7.55 -8.70
N ARG A 152 11.64 7.32 -9.90
CA ARG A 152 11.96 8.38 -10.86
C ARG A 152 10.97 8.35 -12.01
N GLY A 153 10.31 9.48 -12.25
CA GLY A 153 9.26 9.60 -13.26
C GLY A 153 7.92 9.05 -12.78
N THR A 154 7.30 8.19 -13.57
CA THR A 154 5.99 7.58 -13.29
C THR A 154 6.09 6.06 -13.40
N PRO A 155 5.10 5.30 -12.93
CA PRO A 155 5.07 3.84 -13.13
C PRO A 155 5.28 3.41 -14.59
N ALA A 156 4.82 4.21 -15.54
CA ALA A 156 4.99 3.95 -16.98
C ALA A 156 6.42 4.21 -17.49
N THR A 157 7.18 5.11 -16.86
CA THR A 157 8.48 5.59 -17.36
C THR A 157 9.67 5.18 -16.49
N MET A 158 9.46 4.80 -15.24
CA MET A 158 10.51 4.51 -14.25
C MET A 158 11.51 3.45 -14.72
N GLN A 159 11.08 2.46 -15.50
CA GLN A 159 11.94 1.39 -16.01
C GLN A 159 13.04 1.91 -16.96
N GLY A 160 12.83 3.04 -17.60
CA GLY A 160 13.82 3.71 -18.46
C GLY A 160 14.72 4.70 -17.73
N MET A 161 14.45 5.02 -16.45
CA MET A 161 15.13 6.07 -15.69
C MET A 161 16.14 5.51 -14.68
N THR A 162 17.00 4.61 -15.14
CA THR A 162 17.93 3.83 -14.30
C THR A 162 19.35 4.43 -14.19
N SER A 163 19.62 5.57 -14.85
CA SER A 163 20.93 6.21 -14.81
C SER A 163 21.04 7.19 -13.65
N TYR A 164 21.90 6.90 -12.68
CA TYR A 164 22.20 7.74 -11.51
C TYR A 164 23.64 8.23 -11.60
N ARG A 165 23.91 9.43 -11.11
CA ARG A 165 25.27 9.91 -10.88
C ARG A 165 25.86 9.25 -9.63
N ASP A 166 25.06 9.19 -8.58
CA ASP A 166 25.28 8.46 -7.33
C ASP A 166 23.93 7.98 -6.82
N VAL A 167 23.69 6.66 -6.87
CA VAL A 167 22.38 6.09 -6.53
C VAL A 167 22.00 6.37 -5.07
N VAL A 168 22.95 6.38 -4.16
CA VAL A 168 22.69 6.61 -2.74
C VAL A 168 22.31 8.07 -2.49
N GLU A 169 23.12 9.00 -3.00
CA GLU A 169 22.87 10.43 -2.82
C GLU A 169 21.64 10.90 -3.58
N ASP A 170 21.41 10.40 -4.79
CA ASP A 170 20.24 10.77 -5.59
C ASP A 170 18.94 10.23 -4.94
N THR A 171 18.95 8.99 -4.39
CA THR A 171 17.82 8.42 -3.66
C THR A 171 17.53 9.18 -2.35
N LYS A 172 18.58 9.48 -1.55
CA LYS A 172 18.41 10.25 -0.30
C LYS A 172 17.81 11.64 -0.52
N LYS A 173 18.08 12.26 -1.67
CA LYS A 173 17.56 13.60 -1.99
C LYS A 173 16.10 13.57 -2.40
N SER A 174 15.60 12.43 -2.91
CA SER A 174 14.22 12.30 -3.35
C SER A 174 13.28 11.81 -2.23
N LEU A 175 13.81 11.23 -1.18
CA LEU A 175 13.08 10.82 0.03
C LEU A 175 13.25 11.85 1.16
#